data_0b1a1f11bcc0a7f0510a34a1e6b28f1f
#
_entry.id   0b1a1f11bcc0a7f0510a34a1e6b28f1f
#
_cell.length_a   1.000
_cell.length_b   1.000
_cell.length_c   1.000
_cell.angle_alpha   90.00
_cell.angle_beta   90.00
_cell.angle_gamma   90.00
#
_symmetry.space_group_name_H-M   'P 1'
#
loop_
_entity.id
_entity.type
_entity.pdbx_description
1 polymer ?
#
loop_
_entity_poly.entity_id
_entity_poly.type
_entity_poly.pdbx_seq_one_letter_code
_entity_poly.pdbx_strand_id
1 'polypeptide(L)'
;MFRKYTVPVPSVPGKIRVKKNGNGSRYVEYEVGRKYNREKKYNVPVRKTIGLLDDEDETRMYPNDNYFAFFSPLESGYVYEDEHSSCLKAGAFIVIKEALETYGMDRWLRVQFGDDHAGLAMDLISYMIITEHNSAQHYPDYAYSHPLFTPKGHIYSDSSIGRFLNEDVTRDTVIGFTEWWNKARGNRRNPVYISYDSTNFISSAVQPAVIEPGHAKDGSDGDPVINVAVGFDVKNGTPLFYEDYCGSVVDVSQLEFAVGKAEALGYRNIGFILDRGYFSRDNFTFLDSRKTPYIACLRGRAKVVESLILKHKNTFEQRHENHIPLYNLFGISDDVVSDGLYSGDTSNRHFHLYFSKERMSMEMDAITSSLTNMKESRVHFI
;
A
#
# COMPACT_ATOMS: atom_id res chain seq x y z
N MET A 1 -0.73 24.77 3.77
CA MET A 1 -1.09 25.09 2.37
C MET A 1 -1.54 26.54 2.29
N PHE A 2 -1.34 27.24 1.15
CA PHE A 2 -1.90 28.59 0.96
C PHE A 2 -3.32 28.48 0.41
N ARG A 3 -4.22 29.35 0.91
CA ARG A 3 -5.61 29.38 0.42
C ARG A 3 -5.68 29.95 -0.99
N LYS A 4 -6.77 29.66 -1.70
CA LYS A 4 -7.01 30.15 -3.09
C LYS A 4 -7.57 31.59 -3.13
N TYR A 5 -7.83 32.20 -1.98
CA TYR A 5 -8.31 33.57 -1.85
C TYR A 5 -7.29 34.43 -1.12
N THR A 6 -7.36 35.72 -1.34
CA THR A 6 -6.43 36.67 -0.71
C THR A 6 -7.07 37.37 0.48
N VAL A 7 -6.25 37.67 1.48
CA VAL A 7 -6.60 38.50 2.64
C VAL A 7 -5.63 39.70 2.72
N PRO A 8 -6.00 40.79 3.38
CA PRO A 8 -5.06 41.86 3.62
C PRO A 8 -3.85 41.38 4.42
N VAL A 9 -2.67 41.88 4.06
CA VAL A 9 -1.47 41.68 4.87
C VAL A 9 -1.67 42.33 6.24
N PRO A 10 -1.53 41.57 7.36
CA PRO A 10 -1.77 42.13 8.69
C PRO A 10 -0.83 43.31 8.98
N SER A 11 -1.39 44.42 9.51
CA SER A 11 -0.60 45.59 9.92
C SER A 11 -0.18 45.44 11.38
N VAL A 12 0.95 44.79 11.64
CA VAL A 12 1.56 44.67 12.97
C VAL A 12 2.95 45.30 12.92
N PRO A 13 3.08 46.54 13.43
CA PRO A 13 4.34 47.30 13.32
C PRO A 13 5.55 46.50 13.82
N GLY A 14 6.57 46.40 12.98
CA GLY A 14 7.85 45.74 13.29
C GLY A 14 7.84 44.19 13.36
N LYS A 15 6.67 43.58 13.23
CA LYS A 15 6.56 42.11 13.31
C LYS A 15 6.28 41.41 11.97
N ILE A 16 5.87 42.15 10.95
CA ILE A 16 5.62 41.61 9.60
C ILE A 16 6.84 41.87 8.71
N ARG A 17 7.22 40.86 7.95
CA ARG A 17 8.31 40.95 6.98
C ARG A 17 7.93 40.17 5.72
N VAL A 18 8.26 40.75 4.55
CA VAL A 18 8.21 40.03 3.28
C VAL A 18 9.60 39.43 2.97
N LYS A 19 9.66 38.15 2.71
CA LYS A 19 10.87 37.40 2.34
C LYS A 19 10.73 36.87 0.93
N LYS A 20 11.73 37.13 0.08
CA LYS A 20 11.81 36.55 -1.27
C LYS A 20 12.62 35.27 -1.24
N ASN A 21 12.11 34.20 -1.83
CA ASN A 21 12.83 32.94 -2.00
C ASN A 21 13.59 32.90 -3.33
N GLY A 22 14.50 31.95 -3.47
CA GLY A 22 15.31 31.75 -4.68
C GLY A 22 14.52 31.50 -5.95
N ASN A 23 13.29 30.96 -5.85
CA ASN A 23 12.35 30.75 -6.96
C ASN A 23 11.55 32.03 -7.35
N GLY A 24 11.81 33.17 -6.68
CA GLY A 24 11.12 34.42 -6.95
C GLY A 24 9.87 34.67 -6.10
N SER A 25 9.29 33.66 -5.46
CA SER A 25 8.08 33.78 -4.64
C SER A 25 8.33 34.63 -3.40
N ARG A 26 7.35 35.48 -3.02
CA ARG A 26 7.41 36.41 -1.89
C ARG A 26 6.49 35.95 -0.76
N TYR A 27 7.06 35.60 0.39
CA TYR A 27 6.34 35.13 1.56
C TYR A 27 6.21 36.18 2.63
N VAL A 28 5.04 36.24 3.26
CA VAL A 28 4.78 37.11 4.41
C VAL A 28 5.09 36.34 5.67
N GLU A 29 6.04 36.82 6.47
CA GLU A 29 6.46 36.21 7.73
C GLU A 29 6.00 37.09 8.92
N TYR A 30 5.50 36.41 9.97
CA TYR A 30 5.16 37.07 11.25
C TYR A 30 6.13 36.66 12.36
N GLU A 31 6.63 37.64 13.14
CA GLU A 31 7.49 37.39 14.29
C GLU A 31 6.64 36.96 15.49
N VAL A 32 6.66 35.63 15.77
CA VAL A 32 5.90 35.01 16.88
C VAL A 32 6.59 35.17 18.23
N GLY A 33 7.87 35.46 18.25
CA GLY A 33 8.65 35.64 19.48
C GLY A 33 10.13 35.81 19.20
N ARG A 34 10.94 35.81 20.24
CA ARG A 34 12.40 35.89 20.16
C ARG A 34 13.04 34.80 20.98
N LYS A 35 14.11 34.19 20.46
CA LYS A 35 14.90 33.18 21.14
C LYS A 35 16.35 33.60 21.24
N TYR A 36 16.94 33.44 22.42
CA TYR A 36 18.37 33.76 22.62
C TYR A 36 19.25 32.79 21.81
N ASN A 37 20.09 33.37 20.96
CA ASN A 37 21.08 32.62 20.19
C ASN A 37 22.44 32.71 20.89
N ARG A 38 22.98 31.58 21.36
CA ARG A 38 24.24 31.50 22.12
C ARG A 38 25.46 31.91 21.30
N GLU A 39 25.46 31.62 19.99
CA GLU A 39 26.58 31.96 19.10
C GLU A 39 26.63 33.45 18.79
N LYS A 40 25.43 34.04 18.54
CA LYS A 40 25.29 35.47 18.21
C LYS A 40 25.21 36.37 19.43
N LYS A 41 25.07 35.79 20.64
CA LYS A 41 24.95 36.50 21.92
C LYS A 41 23.83 37.54 21.99
N TYR A 42 22.77 37.39 21.21
CA TYR A 42 21.57 38.22 21.26
C TYR A 42 20.29 37.44 20.93
N ASN A 43 19.13 38.06 21.21
CA ASN A 43 17.84 37.45 20.90
C ASN A 43 17.53 37.62 19.41
N VAL A 44 17.37 36.50 18.70
CA VAL A 44 16.95 36.45 17.31
C VAL A 44 15.43 36.25 17.19
N PRO A 45 14.76 36.90 16.24
CA PRO A 45 13.33 36.73 16.04
C PRO A 45 13.02 35.34 15.50
N VAL A 46 12.01 34.73 16.10
CA VAL A 46 11.40 33.48 15.59
C VAL A 46 10.23 33.88 14.71
N ARG A 47 10.28 33.53 13.44
CA ARG A 47 9.27 33.91 12.44
C ARG A 47 8.58 32.69 11.88
N LYS A 48 7.29 32.81 11.62
CA LYS A 48 6.50 31.83 10.87
C LYS A 48 5.91 32.49 9.63
N THR A 49 5.94 31.75 8.52
CA THR A 49 5.28 32.18 7.29
C THR A 49 3.78 32.15 7.52
N ILE A 50 3.08 33.23 7.21
CA ILE A 50 1.62 33.38 7.38
C ILE A 50 0.90 33.50 6.04
N GLY A 51 1.61 33.77 4.94
CA GLY A 51 1.00 33.88 3.64
C GLY A 51 2.01 33.96 2.50
N LEU A 52 1.51 33.79 1.27
CA LEU A 52 2.20 34.08 0.03
C LEU A 52 1.68 35.43 -0.46
N LEU A 53 2.57 36.40 -0.68
CA LEU A 53 2.18 37.74 -1.14
C LEU A 53 1.56 37.64 -2.53
N ASP A 54 0.50 38.40 -2.75
CA ASP A 54 -0.12 38.49 -4.07
C ASP A 54 0.83 39.29 -5.00
N ASP A 55 1.02 38.81 -6.21
CA ASP A 55 1.89 39.44 -7.19
C ASP A 55 1.24 40.67 -7.86
N GLU A 56 -0.13 40.70 -7.89
CA GLU A 56 -0.91 41.80 -8.47
C GLU A 56 -1.23 42.91 -7.45
N ASP A 57 -1.36 42.56 -6.15
CA ASP A 57 -1.66 43.52 -5.06
C ASP A 57 -0.81 43.23 -3.83
N GLU A 58 0.26 43.97 -3.64
CA GLU A 58 1.19 43.84 -2.50
C GLU A 58 0.56 44.14 -1.13
N THR A 59 -0.66 44.64 -1.08
CA THR A 59 -1.41 44.84 0.17
C THR A 59 -2.15 43.55 0.60
N ARG A 60 -2.16 42.53 -0.27
CA ARG A 60 -2.87 41.26 -0.08
C ARG A 60 -1.93 40.08 -0.12
N MET A 61 -2.36 38.97 0.49
CA MET A 61 -1.62 37.71 0.49
C MET A 61 -2.60 36.51 0.47
N TYR A 62 -2.14 35.41 -0.04
CA TYR A 62 -2.81 34.09 0.10
C TYR A 62 -2.44 33.51 1.47
N PRO A 63 -3.37 33.46 2.45
CA PRO A 63 -3.06 33.04 3.81
C PRO A 63 -2.82 31.53 3.92
N ASN A 64 -2.13 31.12 5.00
CA ASN A 64 -1.99 29.73 5.40
C ASN A 64 -2.49 29.52 6.84
N ASP A 65 -2.37 28.28 7.36
CA ASP A 65 -2.85 27.92 8.70
C ASP A 65 -2.22 28.77 9.82
N ASN A 66 -0.96 29.20 9.68
CA ASN A 66 -0.34 30.07 10.66
C ASN A 66 -1.00 31.45 10.72
N TYR A 67 -1.49 31.97 9.58
CA TYR A 67 -2.25 33.22 9.57
C TYR A 67 -3.45 33.11 10.52
N PHE A 68 -4.24 32.05 10.38
CA PHE A 68 -5.43 31.85 11.19
C PHE A 68 -5.12 31.54 12.66
N ALA A 69 -3.99 30.90 12.92
CA ALA A 69 -3.53 30.65 14.29
C ALA A 69 -3.15 31.95 15.05
N PHE A 70 -2.71 33.01 14.34
CA PHE A 70 -2.23 34.23 14.95
C PHE A 70 -3.16 35.43 14.79
N PHE A 71 -4.05 35.39 13.79
CA PHE A 71 -4.95 36.49 13.47
C PHE A 71 -6.38 35.97 13.44
N SER A 72 -7.22 36.49 14.37
CA SER A 72 -8.63 36.09 14.42
C SER A 72 -9.35 36.50 13.14
N PRO A 73 -10.21 35.63 12.57
CA PRO A 73 -11.04 35.95 11.43
C PRO A 73 -11.95 37.16 11.65
N LEU A 74 -12.45 37.33 12.87
CA LEU A 74 -13.32 38.44 13.25
C LEU A 74 -12.58 39.76 13.21
N GLU A 75 -11.27 39.78 13.43
CA GLU A 75 -10.42 41.01 13.36
C GLU A 75 -10.08 41.39 11.92
N SER A 76 -10.11 40.41 10.99
CA SER A 76 -9.79 40.63 9.57
C SER A 76 -10.98 41.10 8.74
N GLY A 77 -12.20 41.03 9.29
CA GLY A 77 -13.44 41.36 8.57
C GLY A 77 -13.81 40.36 7.47
N TYR A 78 -13.13 39.21 7.39
CA TYR A 78 -13.42 38.15 6.43
C TYR A 78 -14.30 37.08 7.06
N VAL A 79 -15.39 36.79 6.37
CA VAL A 79 -16.19 35.57 6.60
C VAL A 79 -15.45 34.45 5.89
N TYR A 80 -15.06 33.37 6.63
CA TYR A 80 -14.53 32.18 6.02
C TYR A 80 -15.63 31.54 5.18
N GLU A 81 -15.34 31.34 3.90
CA GLU A 81 -16.00 30.25 3.19
C GLU A 81 -15.54 28.95 3.87
N ASP A 82 -16.49 28.09 4.22
CA ASP A 82 -16.19 26.77 4.75
C ASP A 82 -15.15 26.10 3.86
N GLU A 83 -14.05 25.65 4.47
CA GLU A 83 -12.97 24.95 3.77
C GLU A 83 -13.43 23.63 3.16
N HIS A 84 -14.61 23.17 3.54
CA HIS A 84 -15.26 21.98 3.05
C HIS A 84 -16.37 22.33 2.05
N SER A 85 -16.64 21.39 1.16
CA SER A 85 -17.84 21.43 0.33
C SER A 85 -19.09 21.45 1.22
N SER A 86 -20.13 22.16 0.80
CA SER A 86 -21.45 22.08 1.45
C SER A 86 -22.12 20.71 1.28
N CYS A 87 -21.59 19.86 0.38
CA CYS A 87 -22.07 18.51 0.12
C CYS A 87 -20.89 17.52 0.22
N LEU A 88 -20.84 16.73 1.31
CA LEU A 88 -19.77 15.76 1.55
C LEU A 88 -20.13 14.37 1.04
N LYS A 89 -19.16 13.67 0.48
CA LYS A 89 -19.26 12.29 0.00
C LYS A 89 -19.08 11.32 1.18
N ALA A 90 -20.15 11.02 1.90
CA ALA A 90 -20.10 10.30 3.18
C ALA A 90 -20.22 8.77 3.05
N GLY A 91 -20.63 8.20 1.92
CA GLY A 91 -20.94 6.76 1.80
C GLY A 91 -19.81 5.84 2.21
N ALA A 92 -18.66 5.95 1.56
CA ALA A 92 -17.50 5.14 1.86
C ALA A 92 -16.91 5.44 3.26
N PHE A 93 -16.96 6.71 3.70
CA PHE A 93 -16.54 7.11 5.03
C PHE A 93 -17.27 6.34 6.15
N ILE A 94 -18.59 6.15 6.03
CA ILE A 94 -19.39 5.41 7.03
C ILE A 94 -18.90 3.96 7.12
N VAL A 95 -18.65 3.31 5.99
CA VAL A 95 -18.17 1.92 5.95
C VAL A 95 -16.77 1.80 6.56
N ILE A 96 -15.86 2.72 6.21
CA ILE A 96 -14.49 2.72 6.76
C ILE A 96 -14.51 3.00 8.26
N LYS A 97 -15.32 3.94 8.71
CA LYS A 97 -15.49 4.25 10.13
C LYS A 97 -15.93 3.00 10.90
N GLU A 98 -16.98 2.32 10.44
CA GLU A 98 -17.47 1.09 11.06
C GLU A 98 -16.39 -0.01 11.09
N ALA A 99 -15.61 -0.15 10.03
CA ALA A 99 -14.49 -1.09 9.99
C ALA A 99 -13.41 -0.73 11.01
N LEU A 100 -12.97 0.53 11.08
CA LEU A 100 -11.96 1.00 12.02
C LEU A 100 -12.39 0.76 13.49
N GLU A 101 -13.65 1.06 13.82
CA GLU A 101 -14.24 0.87 15.16
C GLU A 101 -14.40 -0.62 15.49
N THR A 102 -14.93 -1.43 14.56
CA THR A 102 -15.11 -2.89 14.73
C THR A 102 -13.78 -3.58 14.99
N TYR A 103 -12.74 -3.17 14.27
CA TYR A 103 -11.40 -3.70 14.45
C TYR A 103 -10.62 -3.05 15.58
N GLY A 104 -11.14 -1.99 16.21
CA GLY A 104 -10.50 -1.25 17.30
C GLY A 104 -9.24 -0.50 16.88
N MET A 105 -9.07 -0.27 15.55
CA MET A 105 -7.94 0.46 15.00
C MET A 105 -7.98 1.93 15.41
N ASP A 106 -9.17 2.52 15.46
CA ASP A 106 -9.40 3.88 15.94
C ASP A 106 -8.82 4.12 17.34
N ARG A 107 -9.06 3.18 18.26
CA ARG A 107 -8.55 3.24 19.64
C ARG A 107 -7.04 3.07 19.69
N TRP A 108 -6.50 2.11 18.91
CA TRP A 108 -5.05 1.91 18.85
C TRP A 108 -4.34 3.15 18.33
N LEU A 109 -4.83 3.73 17.23
CA LEU A 109 -4.26 4.95 16.64
C LEU A 109 -4.29 6.14 17.60
N ARG A 110 -5.40 6.31 18.37
CA ARG A 110 -5.50 7.39 19.39
C ARG A 110 -4.53 7.20 20.55
N VAL A 111 -4.30 5.98 20.97
CA VAL A 111 -3.30 5.70 22.02
C VAL A 111 -1.89 5.98 21.51
N GLN A 112 -1.62 5.66 20.25
CA GLN A 112 -0.30 5.81 19.65
C GLN A 112 0.05 7.25 19.30
N PHE A 113 -0.89 8.02 18.73
CA PHE A 113 -0.64 9.31 18.11
C PHE A 113 -1.36 10.50 18.77
N GLY A 114 -2.25 10.25 19.74
CA GLY A 114 -3.17 11.28 20.22
C GLY A 114 -4.30 11.58 19.22
N ASP A 115 -5.28 12.40 19.64
CA ASP A 115 -6.51 12.59 18.85
C ASP A 115 -6.29 13.24 17.48
N ASP A 116 -5.44 14.27 17.40
CA ASP A 116 -5.23 15.03 16.16
C ASP A 116 -4.51 14.20 15.10
N HIS A 117 -3.40 13.55 15.46
CA HIS A 117 -2.63 12.72 14.52
C HIS A 117 -3.29 11.35 14.26
N ALA A 118 -4.07 10.82 15.21
CA ALA A 118 -4.91 9.65 14.93
C ALA A 118 -6.01 9.97 13.93
N GLY A 119 -6.63 11.14 14.04
CA GLY A 119 -7.57 11.64 13.03
C GLY A 119 -6.92 11.70 11.66
N LEU A 120 -5.74 12.32 11.55
CA LEU A 120 -4.98 12.37 10.31
C LEU A 120 -4.64 10.97 9.75
N ALA A 121 -4.20 10.04 10.60
CA ALA A 121 -3.91 8.66 10.17
C ALA A 121 -5.15 7.98 9.57
N MET A 122 -6.31 8.09 10.23
CA MET A 122 -7.57 7.53 9.74
C MET A 122 -8.04 8.21 8.44
N ASP A 123 -7.82 9.51 8.30
CA ASP A 123 -8.12 10.26 7.08
C ASP A 123 -7.24 9.83 5.92
N LEU A 124 -5.94 9.61 6.16
CA LEU A 124 -5.02 9.10 5.14
C LEU A 124 -5.37 7.68 4.71
N ILE A 125 -5.73 6.80 5.65
CA ILE A 125 -6.23 5.44 5.34
C ILE A 125 -7.47 5.53 4.45
N SER A 126 -8.42 6.39 4.81
CA SER A 126 -9.66 6.59 4.04
C SER A 126 -9.37 7.15 2.65
N TYR A 127 -8.49 8.13 2.56
CA TYR A 127 -8.03 8.71 1.31
C TYR A 127 -7.45 7.65 0.37
N MET A 128 -6.52 6.83 0.87
CA MET A 128 -5.89 5.77 0.06
C MET A 128 -6.90 4.72 -0.41
N ILE A 129 -7.83 4.30 0.45
CA ILE A 129 -8.84 3.29 0.11
C ILE A 129 -9.84 3.84 -0.93
N ILE A 130 -10.28 5.09 -0.78
CA ILE A 130 -11.36 5.65 -1.62
C ILE A 130 -10.84 6.11 -2.97
N THR A 131 -9.63 6.64 -3.03
CA THR A 131 -9.08 7.25 -4.25
C THR A 131 -8.09 6.36 -4.97
N GLU A 132 -7.61 5.28 -4.34
CA GLU A 132 -6.51 4.44 -4.81
C GLU A 132 -5.19 5.23 -5.01
N HIS A 133 -5.09 6.43 -4.44
CA HIS A 133 -3.92 7.29 -4.46
C HIS A 133 -3.20 7.29 -3.11
N ASN A 134 -1.89 7.49 -3.15
CA ASN A 134 -1.04 7.57 -1.95
C ASN A 134 -0.23 8.87 -1.86
N SER A 135 -0.36 9.78 -2.83
CA SER A 135 0.39 11.03 -2.84
C SER A 135 -0.23 12.08 -1.92
N ALA A 136 0.52 12.51 -0.92
CA ALA A 136 0.07 13.49 0.07
C ALA A 136 -0.38 14.84 -0.54
N GLN A 137 0.15 15.20 -1.71
CA GLN A 137 -0.22 16.44 -2.42
C GLN A 137 -1.69 16.50 -2.85
N HIS A 138 -2.34 15.35 -3.07
CA HIS A 138 -3.74 15.26 -3.49
C HIS A 138 -4.72 15.08 -2.31
N TYR A 139 -4.19 14.85 -1.11
CA TYR A 139 -5.03 14.71 0.09
C TYR A 139 -5.94 15.92 0.34
N PRO A 140 -5.49 17.19 0.20
CA PRO A 140 -6.38 18.33 0.43
C PRO A 140 -7.62 18.37 -0.48
N ASP A 141 -7.51 17.92 -1.73
CA ASP A 141 -8.65 17.87 -2.66
C ASP A 141 -9.67 16.80 -2.24
N TYR A 142 -9.18 15.66 -1.74
CA TYR A 142 -10.02 14.64 -1.11
C TYR A 142 -10.70 15.19 0.15
N ALA A 143 -9.93 15.74 1.07
CA ALA A 143 -10.38 16.23 2.36
C ALA A 143 -11.44 17.34 2.24
N TYR A 144 -11.37 18.18 1.19
CA TYR A 144 -12.35 19.21 0.90
C TYR A 144 -13.76 18.65 0.67
N SER A 145 -13.89 17.47 0.10
CA SER A 145 -15.18 16.89 -0.35
C SER A 145 -15.65 15.68 0.48
N HIS A 146 -14.89 15.28 1.52
CA HIS A 146 -15.22 14.11 2.34
C HIS A 146 -15.29 14.47 3.84
N PRO A 147 -16.10 13.75 4.64
CA PRO A 147 -16.00 13.83 6.09
C PRO A 147 -14.62 13.40 6.57
N LEU A 148 -14.13 13.99 7.66
CA LEU A 148 -12.82 13.71 8.22
C LEU A 148 -12.94 13.17 9.66
N PHE A 149 -12.00 12.33 10.05
CA PHE A 149 -11.79 11.89 11.43
C PHE A 149 -11.00 12.93 12.23
N THR A 150 -10.22 13.76 11.55
CA THR A 150 -9.47 14.86 12.15
C THR A 150 -10.43 15.83 12.85
N PRO A 151 -10.17 16.17 14.13
CA PRO A 151 -11.02 17.09 14.89
C PRO A 151 -11.22 18.42 14.16
N LYS A 152 -12.47 18.93 14.21
CA LYS A 152 -12.87 20.19 13.56
C LYS A 152 -12.66 20.23 12.04
N GLY A 153 -12.49 19.07 11.40
CA GLY A 153 -12.32 18.99 9.96
C GLY A 153 -11.05 19.68 9.43
N HIS A 154 -9.99 19.72 10.22
CA HIS A 154 -8.73 20.36 9.82
C HIS A 154 -8.08 19.60 8.65
N ILE A 155 -7.78 20.32 7.56
CA ILE A 155 -7.13 19.78 6.37
C ILE A 155 -5.62 20.02 6.47
N TYR A 156 -4.85 18.93 6.58
CA TYR A 156 -3.38 18.99 6.65
C TYR A 156 -2.76 19.21 5.27
N SER A 157 -1.66 19.98 5.25
CA SER A 157 -0.86 20.13 4.03
C SER A 157 0.04 18.91 3.80
N ASP A 158 0.51 18.71 2.56
CA ASP A 158 1.49 17.71 2.17
C ASP A 158 2.75 17.71 3.07
N SER A 159 3.27 18.90 3.36
CA SER A 159 4.44 19.06 4.25
C SER A 159 4.15 18.62 5.69
N SER A 160 2.91 18.82 6.19
CA SER A 160 2.51 18.38 7.52
C SER A 160 2.32 16.87 7.56
N ILE A 161 1.73 16.30 6.50
CA ILE A 161 1.60 14.84 6.33
C ILE A 161 2.98 14.20 6.26
N GLY A 162 3.90 14.74 5.45
CA GLY A 162 5.28 14.25 5.36
C GLY A 162 6.00 14.26 6.70
N ARG A 163 5.78 15.29 7.52
CA ARG A 163 6.35 15.35 8.88
C ARG A 163 5.76 14.27 9.78
N PHE A 164 4.45 14.13 9.83
CA PHE A 164 3.77 13.08 10.58
C PHE A 164 4.29 11.68 10.20
N LEU A 165 4.39 11.38 8.90
CA LEU A 165 4.88 10.09 8.43
C LEU A 165 6.36 9.83 8.80
N ASN A 166 7.20 10.88 8.83
CA ASN A 166 8.62 10.74 9.15
C ASN A 166 8.93 10.74 10.65
N GLU A 167 8.17 11.48 11.45
CA GLU A 167 8.47 11.68 12.87
C GLU A 167 7.66 10.77 13.78
N ASP A 168 6.40 10.48 13.45
CA ASP A 168 5.47 9.73 14.30
C ASP A 168 5.29 8.27 13.84
N VAL A 169 5.29 8.01 12.51
CA VAL A 169 5.15 6.64 11.96
C VAL A 169 6.53 5.98 11.88
N THR A 170 7.07 5.62 13.02
CA THR A 170 8.38 4.98 13.14
C THR A 170 8.30 3.46 12.91
N ARG A 171 9.47 2.82 12.75
CA ARG A 171 9.56 1.36 12.69
C ARG A 171 8.97 0.69 13.93
N ASP A 172 9.18 1.27 15.11
CA ASP A 172 8.64 0.74 16.37
C ASP A 172 7.11 0.83 16.41
N THR A 173 6.54 1.89 15.86
CA THR A 173 5.09 2.05 15.69
C THR A 173 4.52 0.94 14.80
N VAL A 174 5.16 0.64 13.68
CA VAL A 174 4.73 -0.41 12.75
C VAL A 174 4.83 -1.79 13.38
N ILE A 175 5.92 -2.08 14.10
CA ILE A 175 6.10 -3.34 14.86
C ILE A 175 5.01 -3.44 15.93
N GLY A 176 4.80 -2.40 16.73
CA GLY A 176 3.77 -2.35 17.76
C GLY A 176 2.36 -2.58 17.23
N PHE A 177 2.04 -2.01 16.06
CA PHE A 177 0.77 -2.29 15.38
C PHE A 177 0.64 -3.76 14.97
N THR A 178 1.67 -4.32 14.37
CA THR A 178 1.67 -5.71 13.90
C THR A 178 1.51 -6.68 15.09
N GLU A 179 2.20 -6.44 16.18
CA GLU A 179 2.08 -7.26 17.41
C GLU A 179 0.70 -7.14 18.05
N TRP A 180 0.20 -5.91 18.21
CA TRP A 180 -1.14 -5.65 18.73
C TRP A 180 -2.21 -6.32 17.87
N TRP A 181 -2.13 -6.18 16.54
CA TRP A 181 -3.06 -6.78 15.60
C TRP A 181 -3.09 -8.31 15.72
N ASN A 182 -1.93 -8.95 15.70
CA ASN A 182 -1.82 -10.40 15.81
C ASN A 182 -2.21 -10.93 17.19
N LYS A 183 -1.98 -10.16 18.27
CA LYS A 183 -2.45 -10.50 19.61
C LYS A 183 -3.97 -10.50 19.73
N ALA A 184 -4.61 -9.54 19.09
CA ALA A 184 -6.07 -9.37 19.16
C ALA A 184 -6.81 -10.36 18.23
N ARG A 185 -6.22 -10.73 17.08
CA ARG A 185 -6.92 -11.43 16.00
C ARG A 185 -6.28 -12.74 15.56
N GLY A 186 -5.00 -12.92 15.82
CA GLY A 186 -4.26 -14.10 15.39
C GLY A 186 -4.75 -15.36 16.11
N ASN A 187 -5.12 -16.37 15.34
CA ASN A 187 -5.44 -17.69 15.88
C ASN A 187 -4.19 -18.54 16.04
N ARG A 188 -3.52 -18.41 17.18
CA ARG A 188 -2.25 -19.11 17.47
C ARG A 188 -2.41 -20.58 17.85
N ARG A 189 -3.64 -21.04 18.12
CA ARG A 189 -3.92 -22.40 18.61
C ARG A 189 -4.28 -23.40 17.52
N ASN A 190 -4.87 -22.94 16.43
CA ASN A 190 -5.29 -23.77 15.31
C ASN A 190 -4.28 -23.66 14.17
N PRO A 191 -4.24 -24.65 13.27
CA PRO A 191 -3.49 -24.53 12.02
C PRO A 191 -3.92 -23.28 11.24
N VAL A 192 -2.97 -22.47 10.85
CA VAL A 192 -3.17 -21.27 10.04
C VAL A 192 -2.55 -21.51 8.67
N TYR A 193 -3.36 -21.42 7.62
CA TYR A 193 -2.87 -21.42 6.25
C TYR A 193 -2.71 -19.98 5.76
N ILE A 194 -1.46 -19.62 5.51
CA ILE A 194 -1.06 -18.27 5.11
C ILE A 194 -0.97 -18.24 3.59
N SER A 195 -1.86 -17.50 2.94
CA SER A 195 -1.65 -17.09 1.56
C SER A 195 -0.57 -16.02 1.56
N TYR A 196 0.54 -16.30 0.91
CA TYR A 196 1.67 -15.37 0.81
C TYR A 196 1.82 -14.96 -0.64
N ASP A 197 1.63 -13.68 -0.90
CA ASP A 197 1.71 -13.10 -2.23
C ASP A 197 2.37 -11.72 -2.18
N SER A 198 3.04 -11.36 -3.26
CA SER A 198 3.75 -10.11 -3.40
C SER A 198 3.15 -9.24 -4.49
N THR A 199 3.26 -7.95 -4.31
CA THR A 199 3.04 -6.94 -5.34
C THR A 199 4.20 -5.97 -5.36
N ASN A 200 4.28 -5.12 -6.39
CA ASN A 200 5.26 -4.05 -6.42
C ASN A 200 4.59 -2.71 -6.71
N PHE A 201 5.25 -1.67 -6.23
CA PHE A 201 4.86 -0.29 -6.47
C PHE A 201 6.00 0.46 -7.14
N ILE A 202 5.69 1.10 -8.28
CA ILE A 202 6.63 2.02 -8.92
C ILE A 202 6.76 3.27 -8.05
N SER A 203 7.99 3.70 -7.81
CA SER A 203 8.26 4.88 -7.01
C SER A 203 9.23 5.82 -7.71
N SER A 204 8.83 7.07 -7.80
CA SER A 204 9.69 8.17 -8.30
C SER A 204 10.54 8.81 -7.18
N ALA A 205 10.53 8.26 -5.96
CA ALA A 205 11.28 8.81 -4.84
C ALA A 205 12.79 8.61 -5.02
N VAL A 206 13.57 9.66 -4.79
CA VAL A 206 15.00 9.72 -5.15
C VAL A 206 15.92 8.99 -4.18
N GLN A 207 15.45 8.53 -3.02
CA GLN A 207 16.33 7.94 -1.99
C GLN A 207 15.77 7.02 -0.90
N PRO A 208 14.89 6.07 -1.07
CA PRO A 208 14.84 4.95 -0.14
C PRO A 208 15.77 3.83 -0.59
N ALA A 209 16.56 3.29 0.34
CA ALA A 209 17.49 2.19 0.10
C ALA A 209 16.84 0.89 -0.42
N VAL A 210 15.50 0.84 -0.40
CA VAL A 210 14.69 -0.31 -0.86
C VAL A 210 14.12 -0.13 -2.27
N ILE A 211 14.28 1.06 -2.89
CA ILE A 211 13.81 1.33 -4.25
C ILE A 211 14.96 1.05 -5.21
N GLU A 212 14.78 0.04 -6.02
CA GLU A 212 15.78 -0.41 -7.01
C GLU A 212 15.09 -0.76 -8.32
N PRO A 213 15.82 -0.68 -9.46
CA PRO A 213 15.30 -1.18 -10.72
C PRO A 213 14.91 -2.67 -10.58
N GLY A 214 13.70 -3.00 -10.97
CA GLY A 214 13.15 -4.35 -10.83
C GLY A 214 12.18 -4.71 -11.96
N HIS A 215 11.56 -5.88 -11.82
CA HIS A 215 10.52 -6.32 -12.73
C HIS A 215 9.16 -5.80 -12.25
N ALA A 216 8.68 -4.73 -12.84
CA ALA A 216 7.34 -4.23 -12.54
C ALA A 216 6.27 -5.20 -13.06
N LYS A 217 5.26 -5.50 -12.23
CA LYS A 217 4.17 -6.44 -12.60
C LYS A 217 3.25 -5.90 -13.70
N ASP A 218 3.32 -4.60 -13.99
CA ASP A 218 2.62 -3.95 -15.10
C ASP A 218 3.36 -4.03 -16.45
N GLY A 219 4.58 -4.61 -16.47
CA GLY A 219 5.40 -4.79 -17.67
C GLY A 219 6.39 -3.67 -17.96
N SER A 220 6.52 -2.67 -17.09
CA SER A 220 7.54 -1.61 -17.18
C SER A 220 8.85 -2.08 -16.53
N ASP A 221 9.57 -2.99 -17.20
CA ASP A 221 10.84 -3.51 -16.70
C ASP A 221 11.91 -2.42 -16.62
N GLY A 222 12.58 -2.36 -15.47
CA GLY A 222 13.68 -1.43 -15.21
C GLY A 222 13.26 -0.15 -14.47
N ASP A 223 11.98 0.08 -14.23
CA ASP A 223 11.53 1.16 -13.38
C ASP A 223 11.90 0.90 -11.91
N PRO A 224 12.17 1.97 -11.13
CA PRO A 224 12.41 1.84 -9.71
C PRO A 224 11.16 1.34 -8.98
N VAL A 225 11.24 0.17 -8.37
CA VAL A 225 10.13 -0.46 -7.66
C VAL A 225 10.51 -0.83 -6.22
N ILE A 226 9.50 -0.90 -5.37
CA ILE A 226 9.54 -1.56 -4.06
C ILE A 226 8.59 -2.75 -4.09
N ASN A 227 9.06 -3.89 -3.61
CA ASN A 227 8.21 -5.06 -3.45
C ASN A 227 7.55 -5.07 -2.07
N VAL A 228 6.28 -5.43 -2.02
CA VAL A 228 5.54 -5.63 -0.78
C VAL A 228 4.86 -6.98 -0.83
N ALA A 229 5.17 -7.86 0.11
CA ALA A 229 4.50 -9.14 0.27
C ALA A 229 3.59 -9.13 1.49
N VAL A 230 2.44 -9.80 1.39
CA VAL A 230 1.46 -9.90 2.48
C VAL A 230 1.23 -11.36 2.83
N GLY A 231 1.34 -11.66 4.12
CA GLY A 231 0.88 -12.93 4.69
C GLY A 231 -0.56 -12.80 5.19
N PHE A 232 -1.47 -13.58 4.63
CA PHE A 232 -2.90 -13.50 4.88
C PHE A 232 -3.47 -14.84 5.36
N ASP A 233 -4.13 -14.84 6.53
CA ASP A 233 -4.86 -16.00 7.03
C ASP A 233 -6.14 -16.20 6.23
N VAL A 234 -6.12 -17.16 5.33
CA VAL A 234 -7.24 -17.44 4.41
C VAL A 234 -8.50 -17.85 5.14
N LYS A 235 -8.38 -18.62 6.22
CA LYS A 235 -9.53 -19.15 6.96
C LYS A 235 -10.28 -18.06 7.71
N ASN A 236 -9.56 -17.12 8.30
CA ASN A 236 -10.14 -16.04 9.12
C ASN A 236 -10.30 -14.72 8.36
N GLY A 237 -9.86 -14.66 7.08
CA GLY A 237 -9.94 -13.45 6.28
C GLY A 237 -9.13 -12.29 6.85
N THR A 238 -7.93 -12.56 7.41
CA THR A 238 -7.18 -11.57 8.19
C THR A 238 -5.74 -11.45 7.70
N PRO A 239 -5.27 -10.25 7.35
CA PRO A 239 -3.84 -10.04 7.10
C PRO A 239 -3.08 -10.21 8.42
N LEU A 240 -1.95 -10.90 8.39
CA LEU A 240 -1.12 -11.17 9.56
C LEU A 240 0.10 -10.27 9.62
N PHE A 241 0.78 -10.11 8.51
CA PHE A 241 1.97 -9.28 8.36
C PHE A 241 2.17 -8.88 6.91
N TYR A 242 3.01 -7.89 6.72
CA TYR A 242 3.57 -7.56 5.41
C TYR A 242 5.10 -7.47 5.51
N GLU A 243 5.74 -7.53 4.37
CA GLU A 243 7.19 -7.35 4.21
C GLU A 243 7.44 -6.44 3.02
N ASP A 244 8.33 -5.50 3.21
CA ASP A 244 8.86 -4.66 2.16
C ASP A 244 10.32 -5.05 1.87
N TYR A 245 10.67 -5.15 0.59
CA TYR A 245 12.01 -5.52 0.16
C TYR A 245 12.38 -4.90 -1.17
N CYS A 246 13.68 -4.88 -1.47
CA CYS A 246 14.24 -4.24 -2.65
C CYS A 246 13.61 -4.77 -3.94
N GLY A 247 13.36 -3.88 -4.89
CA GLY A 247 12.80 -4.20 -6.20
C GLY A 247 13.59 -5.24 -6.99
N SER A 248 14.91 -5.31 -6.81
CA SER A 248 15.80 -6.28 -7.44
C SER A 248 15.71 -7.70 -6.86
N VAL A 249 15.13 -7.85 -5.65
CA VAL A 249 15.00 -9.13 -4.97
C VAL A 249 13.80 -9.90 -5.52
N VAL A 250 14.04 -11.15 -5.94
CA VAL A 250 12.98 -12.02 -6.46
C VAL A 250 12.15 -12.64 -5.34
N ASP A 251 10.85 -12.76 -5.54
CA ASP A 251 9.88 -13.28 -4.57
C ASP A 251 10.26 -14.67 -4.01
N VAL A 252 10.86 -15.51 -4.85
CA VAL A 252 11.31 -16.86 -4.47
C VAL A 252 12.19 -16.87 -3.22
N SER A 253 13.08 -15.88 -3.06
CA SER A 253 14.01 -15.81 -1.93
C SER A 253 13.37 -15.31 -0.63
N GLN A 254 12.14 -14.79 -0.66
CA GLN A 254 11.48 -14.20 0.50
C GLN A 254 10.71 -15.18 1.38
N LEU A 255 10.48 -16.41 0.89
CA LEU A 255 9.66 -17.39 1.62
C LEU A 255 10.23 -17.76 2.99
N GLU A 256 11.54 -17.89 3.10
CA GLU A 256 12.19 -18.20 4.38
C GLU A 256 11.97 -17.09 5.42
N PHE A 257 12.04 -15.83 4.99
CA PHE A 257 11.77 -14.68 5.86
C PHE A 257 10.30 -14.65 6.30
N ALA A 258 9.37 -14.95 5.41
CA ALA A 258 7.94 -15.04 5.72
C ALA A 258 7.64 -16.10 6.79
N VAL A 259 8.26 -17.29 6.68
CA VAL A 259 8.15 -18.33 7.69
C VAL A 259 8.71 -17.85 9.03
N GLY A 260 9.92 -17.28 9.03
CA GLY A 260 10.56 -16.74 10.25
C GLY A 260 9.70 -15.64 10.91
N LYS A 261 9.09 -14.76 10.13
CA LYS A 261 8.23 -13.69 10.63
C LYS A 261 6.94 -14.24 11.25
N ALA A 262 6.29 -15.21 10.61
CA ALA A 262 5.13 -15.87 11.20
C ALA A 262 5.46 -16.54 12.54
N GLU A 263 6.60 -17.22 12.63
CA GLU A 263 7.09 -17.83 13.88
C GLU A 263 7.39 -16.79 14.96
N ALA A 264 8.02 -15.65 14.61
CA ALA A 264 8.29 -14.54 15.52
C ALA A 264 7.01 -13.93 16.08
N LEU A 265 5.94 -13.86 15.29
CA LEU A 265 4.60 -13.43 15.72
C LEU A 265 3.89 -14.48 16.59
N GLY A 266 4.52 -15.64 16.84
CA GLY A 266 4.04 -16.69 17.74
C GLY A 266 3.17 -17.77 17.10
N TYR A 267 3.09 -17.83 15.78
CA TYR A 267 2.44 -18.92 15.05
C TYR A 267 3.33 -20.15 15.04
N ARG A 268 2.81 -21.31 15.42
CA ARG A 268 3.56 -22.57 15.53
C ARG A 268 3.09 -23.66 14.59
N ASN A 269 1.84 -23.61 14.21
CA ASN A 269 1.21 -24.59 13.32
C ASN A 269 0.74 -23.85 12.08
N ILE A 270 1.67 -23.63 11.15
CA ILE A 270 1.47 -22.85 9.92
C ILE A 270 1.61 -23.72 8.69
N GLY A 271 0.79 -23.44 7.69
CA GLY A 271 0.95 -23.90 6.32
C GLY A 271 0.96 -22.71 5.36
N PHE A 272 1.46 -22.92 4.15
CA PHE A 272 1.50 -21.86 3.14
C PHE A 272 0.65 -22.20 1.91
N ILE A 273 0.03 -21.18 1.34
CA ILE A 273 -0.61 -21.24 0.02
C ILE A 273 0.19 -20.28 -0.86
N LEU A 274 0.84 -20.83 -1.87
CA LEU A 274 1.85 -20.16 -2.68
C LEU A 274 1.43 -20.15 -4.15
N ASP A 275 1.67 -19.05 -4.81
CA ASP A 275 1.51 -18.97 -6.25
C ASP A 275 2.70 -19.63 -6.99
N ARG A 276 2.62 -19.70 -8.32
CA ARG A 276 3.67 -20.26 -9.18
C ARG A 276 5.01 -19.51 -9.12
N GLY A 277 5.02 -18.28 -8.63
CA GLY A 277 6.22 -17.46 -8.47
C GLY A 277 7.20 -18.06 -7.47
N TYR A 278 6.67 -18.72 -6.43
CA TYR A 278 7.45 -19.37 -5.38
C TYR A 278 7.92 -20.78 -5.73
N PHE A 279 7.59 -21.30 -6.92
CA PHE A 279 8.00 -22.64 -7.34
C PHE A 279 9.52 -22.72 -7.56
N SER A 280 10.22 -23.26 -6.58
CA SER A 280 11.65 -23.58 -6.65
C SER A 280 11.98 -24.82 -5.82
N ARG A 281 13.06 -25.53 -6.21
CA ARG A 281 13.57 -26.66 -5.45
C ARG A 281 13.90 -26.26 -4.01
N ASP A 282 14.58 -25.14 -3.85
CA ASP A 282 15.09 -24.68 -2.55
C ASP A 282 13.94 -24.37 -1.60
N ASN A 283 12.90 -23.68 -2.06
CA ASN A 283 11.71 -23.42 -1.27
C ASN A 283 11.02 -24.69 -0.80
N PHE A 284 10.81 -25.65 -1.68
CA PHE A 284 10.14 -26.89 -1.28
C PHE A 284 11.01 -27.76 -0.38
N THR A 285 12.32 -27.83 -0.63
CA THR A 285 13.26 -28.51 0.27
C THR A 285 13.29 -27.86 1.66
N PHE A 286 13.24 -26.53 1.72
CA PHE A 286 13.14 -25.78 2.98
C PHE A 286 11.86 -26.10 3.74
N LEU A 287 10.68 -26.01 3.09
CA LEU A 287 9.40 -26.31 3.73
C LEU A 287 9.30 -27.77 4.19
N ASP A 288 9.80 -28.71 3.38
CA ASP A 288 9.85 -30.15 3.72
C ASP A 288 10.75 -30.43 4.92
N SER A 289 11.93 -29.82 4.96
CA SER A 289 12.87 -29.95 6.08
C SER A 289 12.27 -29.53 7.42
N ARG A 290 11.39 -28.52 7.37
CA ARG A 290 10.68 -27.99 8.55
C ARG A 290 9.32 -28.69 8.79
N LYS A 291 8.92 -29.60 7.92
CA LYS A 291 7.60 -30.24 7.94
C LYS A 291 6.45 -29.22 7.90
N THR A 292 6.66 -28.10 7.21
CA THR A 292 5.65 -27.06 7.03
C THR A 292 4.72 -27.46 5.89
N PRO A 293 3.42 -27.65 6.12
CA PRO A 293 2.46 -27.98 5.06
C PRO A 293 2.34 -26.83 4.04
N TYR A 294 2.12 -27.18 2.79
CA TYR A 294 1.90 -26.17 1.75
C TYR A 294 1.01 -26.66 0.62
N ILE A 295 0.38 -25.69 -0.03
CA ILE A 295 -0.33 -25.81 -1.31
C ILE A 295 0.34 -24.82 -2.25
N ALA A 296 0.82 -25.28 -3.40
CA ALA A 296 1.52 -24.42 -4.34
C ALA A 296 1.04 -24.64 -5.77
N CYS A 297 0.91 -23.56 -6.53
CA CYS A 297 0.69 -23.62 -7.96
C CYS A 297 2.00 -23.97 -8.68
N LEU A 298 1.95 -24.91 -9.60
CA LEU A 298 3.13 -25.32 -10.36
C LEU A 298 3.25 -24.57 -11.68
N ARG A 299 4.50 -24.43 -12.16
CA ARG A 299 4.76 -23.91 -13.51
C ARG A 299 4.41 -24.97 -14.56
N GLY A 300 3.67 -24.61 -15.60
CA GLY A 300 3.17 -25.52 -16.62
C GLY A 300 4.22 -26.28 -17.44
N ARG A 301 5.51 -25.84 -17.37
CA ARG A 301 6.65 -26.51 -18.03
C ARG A 301 7.41 -27.49 -17.13
N ALA A 302 6.96 -27.72 -15.91
CA ALA A 302 7.58 -28.73 -15.05
C ALA A 302 7.29 -30.13 -15.63
N LYS A 303 8.30 -31.02 -15.67
CA LYS A 303 8.16 -32.37 -16.22
C LYS A 303 7.03 -33.17 -15.59
N VAL A 304 6.83 -33.04 -14.28
CA VAL A 304 5.74 -33.70 -13.57
C VAL A 304 4.38 -33.20 -14.06
N VAL A 305 4.22 -31.91 -14.33
CA VAL A 305 2.99 -31.34 -14.86
C VAL A 305 2.69 -31.86 -16.25
N GLU A 306 3.69 -31.90 -17.15
CA GLU A 306 3.54 -32.47 -18.49
C GLU A 306 3.14 -33.95 -18.46
N SER A 307 3.77 -34.74 -17.59
CA SER A 307 3.46 -36.16 -17.45
C SER A 307 2.04 -36.39 -16.93
N LEU A 308 1.59 -35.60 -15.95
CA LEU A 308 0.24 -35.69 -15.40
C LEU A 308 -0.82 -35.21 -16.40
N ILE A 309 -0.54 -34.14 -17.17
CA ILE A 309 -1.44 -33.73 -18.26
C ILE A 309 -1.57 -34.82 -19.31
N LEU A 310 -0.47 -35.42 -19.75
CA LEU A 310 -0.51 -36.52 -20.73
C LEU A 310 -1.27 -37.72 -20.21
N LYS A 311 -1.11 -38.08 -18.93
CA LYS A 311 -1.81 -39.18 -18.26
C LYS A 311 -3.32 -38.97 -18.19
N HIS A 312 -3.74 -37.74 -17.90
CA HIS A 312 -5.14 -37.41 -17.59
C HIS A 312 -5.91 -36.70 -18.70
N LYS A 313 -5.23 -36.26 -19.76
CA LYS A 313 -5.88 -35.61 -20.89
C LYS A 313 -7.01 -36.42 -21.47
N ASN A 314 -8.17 -35.80 -21.69
CA ASN A 314 -9.42 -36.40 -22.18
C ASN A 314 -10.08 -37.43 -21.21
N THR A 315 -9.69 -37.43 -19.92
CA THR A 315 -10.28 -38.35 -18.94
C THR A 315 -11.28 -37.65 -18.01
N PHE A 316 -11.14 -36.38 -17.73
CA PHE A 316 -11.95 -35.66 -16.72
C PHE A 316 -12.59 -34.36 -17.21
N GLU A 317 -12.08 -33.73 -18.28
CA GLU A 317 -12.42 -32.37 -18.72
C GLU A 317 -13.89 -32.18 -19.14
N GLN A 318 -14.63 -33.27 -19.32
CA GLN A 318 -16.06 -33.22 -19.70
C GLN A 318 -16.93 -34.13 -18.84
N ARG A 319 -16.39 -34.77 -17.82
CA ARG A 319 -17.14 -35.69 -16.97
C ARG A 319 -17.86 -34.95 -15.87
N HIS A 320 -19.15 -35.17 -15.73
CA HIS A 320 -19.99 -34.54 -14.72
C HIS A 320 -19.47 -34.78 -13.28
N GLU A 321 -18.95 -35.97 -13.02
CA GLU A 321 -18.38 -36.37 -11.72
C GLU A 321 -17.15 -35.55 -11.32
N ASN A 322 -16.45 -34.97 -12.28
CA ASN A 322 -15.28 -34.14 -12.06
C ASN A 322 -15.60 -32.62 -12.07
N HIS A 323 -16.87 -32.25 -12.30
CA HIS A 323 -17.29 -30.86 -12.37
C HIS A 323 -17.35 -30.22 -10.97
N ILE A 324 -16.73 -29.09 -10.81
CA ILE A 324 -16.76 -28.24 -9.59
C ILE A 324 -17.63 -27.03 -9.88
N PRO A 325 -18.95 -27.08 -9.54
CA PRO A 325 -19.89 -26.04 -9.98
C PRO A 325 -19.55 -24.63 -9.51
N LEU A 326 -19.03 -24.50 -8.28
CA LEU A 326 -18.70 -23.21 -7.68
C LEU A 326 -17.73 -22.38 -8.54
N TYR A 327 -16.82 -23.06 -9.22
CA TYR A 327 -15.78 -22.39 -10.03
C TYR A 327 -15.93 -22.67 -11.53
N ASN A 328 -16.94 -23.44 -11.92
CA ASN A 328 -17.14 -23.90 -13.30
C ASN A 328 -15.88 -24.55 -13.90
N LEU A 329 -15.22 -25.39 -13.10
CA LEU A 329 -14.00 -26.11 -13.45
C LEU A 329 -14.26 -27.63 -13.46
N PHE A 330 -13.36 -28.35 -14.12
CA PHE A 330 -13.25 -29.81 -13.97
C PHE A 330 -11.95 -30.11 -13.23
N GLY A 331 -11.98 -31.02 -12.27
CA GLY A 331 -10.82 -31.31 -11.43
C GLY A 331 -10.61 -32.81 -11.26
N ILE A 332 -9.34 -33.22 -11.17
CA ILE A 332 -8.92 -34.57 -10.79
C ILE A 332 -7.69 -34.49 -9.89
N SER A 333 -7.53 -35.49 -9.02
CA SER A 333 -6.36 -35.59 -8.15
C SER A 333 -5.56 -36.84 -8.50
N ASP A 334 -4.25 -36.74 -8.37
CA ASP A 334 -3.31 -37.86 -8.57
C ASP A 334 -2.15 -37.79 -7.57
N ASP A 335 -1.55 -38.93 -7.29
CA ASP A 335 -0.45 -39.03 -6.34
C ASP A 335 0.85 -39.39 -7.08
N VAL A 336 1.93 -38.74 -6.75
CA VAL A 336 3.28 -39.02 -7.26
C VAL A 336 4.23 -39.30 -6.09
N VAL A 337 4.82 -40.47 -6.08
CA VAL A 337 5.60 -41.02 -4.96
C VAL A 337 7.09 -40.67 -5.05
N SER A 338 7.60 -40.35 -6.23
CA SER A 338 9.04 -40.04 -6.43
C SER A 338 9.23 -38.98 -7.47
N ASP A 339 10.28 -38.16 -7.30
CA ASP A 339 10.62 -37.06 -8.19
C ASP A 339 9.45 -36.10 -8.51
N GLY A 340 8.52 -35.95 -7.56
CA GLY A 340 7.29 -35.19 -7.77
C GLY A 340 7.53 -33.71 -8.00
N LEU A 341 8.32 -33.08 -7.17
CA LEU A 341 8.61 -31.62 -7.28
C LEU A 341 10.05 -31.36 -7.72
N TYR A 342 10.99 -32.18 -7.30
CA TYR A 342 12.41 -32.04 -7.64
C TYR A 342 13.08 -33.41 -7.71
N SER A 343 14.22 -33.48 -8.36
CA SER A 343 15.01 -34.74 -8.46
C SER A 343 15.45 -35.20 -7.09
N GLY A 344 15.13 -36.47 -6.74
CA GLY A 344 15.37 -37.06 -5.44
C GLY A 344 14.28 -36.77 -4.39
N ASP A 345 13.16 -36.19 -4.77
CA ASP A 345 11.97 -36.06 -3.91
C ASP A 345 11.37 -37.44 -3.65
N THR A 346 11.40 -37.87 -2.38
CA THR A 346 10.86 -39.18 -1.93
C THR A 346 9.50 -39.05 -1.26
N SER A 347 8.96 -37.85 -1.16
CA SER A 347 7.67 -37.62 -0.52
C SER A 347 6.51 -37.97 -1.44
N ASN A 348 5.43 -38.53 -0.86
CA ASN A 348 4.17 -38.66 -1.59
C ASN A 348 3.56 -37.25 -1.77
N ARG A 349 3.37 -36.89 -3.03
CA ARG A 349 2.83 -35.57 -3.42
C ARG A 349 1.43 -35.74 -3.99
N HIS A 350 0.48 -34.96 -3.47
CA HIS A 350 -0.88 -34.88 -3.97
C HIS A 350 -0.97 -33.79 -5.01
N PHE A 351 -1.27 -34.12 -6.24
CA PHE A 351 -1.45 -33.19 -7.35
C PHE A 351 -2.92 -33.03 -7.68
N HIS A 352 -3.37 -31.79 -7.81
CA HIS A 352 -4.70 -31.43 -8.25
C HIS A 352 -4.63 -30.76 -9.61
N LEU A 353 -5.23 -31.35 -10.61
CA LEU A 353 -5.30 -30.82 -11.98
C LEU A 353 -6.68 -30.22 -12.19
N TYR A 354 -6.70 -29.01 -12.72
CA TYR A 354 -7.94 -28.30 -13.03
C TYR A 354 -7.98 -27.92 -14.50
N PHE A 355 -9.16 -28.08 -15.11
CA PHE A 355 -9.42 -27.69 -16.49
C PHE A 355 -10.57 -26.68 -16.55
N SER A 356 -10.37 -25.58 -17.27
CA SER A 356 -11.36 -24.55 -17.54
C SER A 356 -11.64 -24.48 -19.04
N LYS A 357 -12.90 -24.69 -19.45
CA LYS A 357 -13.31 -24.54 -20.84
C LYS A 357 -13.21 -23.08 -21.32
N GLU A 358 -13.58 -22.17 -20.44
CA GLU A 358 -13.50 -20.73 -20.72
C GLU A 358 -12.05 -20.29 -20.99
N ARG A 359 -11.13 -20.66 -20.09
CA ARG A 359 -9.71 -20.34 -20.25
C ARG A 359 -9.11 -21.00 -21.49
N MET A 360 -9.49 -22.25 -21.79
CA MET A 360 -9.07 -22.91 -23.01
C MET A 360 -9.50 -22.13 -24.26
N SER A 361 -10.77 -21.65 -24.30
CA SER A 361 -11.27 -20.86 -25.42
C SER A 361 -10.47 -19.56 -25.57
N MET A 362 -10.24 -18.82 -24.47
CA MET A 362 -9.46 -17.58 -24.49
C MET A 362 -8.01 -17.80 -25.00
N GLU A 363 -7.36 -18.87 -24.54
CA GLU A 363 -6.00 -19.20 -24.97
C GLU A 363 -5.96 -19.62 -26.46
N MET A 364 -6.97 -20.34 -26.96
CA MET A 364 -7.11 -20.68 -28.39
C MET A 364 -7.28 -19.45 -29.25
N ASP A 365 -8.12 -18.51 -28.82
CA ASP A 365 -8.34 -17.25 -29.54
C ASP A 365 -7.06 -16.39 -29.56
N ALA A 366 -6.32 -16.34 -28.46
CA ALA A 366 -5.05 -15.63 -28.39
C ALA A 366 -3.98 -16.25 -29.34
N ILE A 367 -3.89 -17.59 -29.39
CA ILE A 367 -2.99 -18.30 -30.31
C ILE A 367 -3.39 -18.01 -31.76
N THR A 368 -4.69 -18.09 -32.07
CA THR A 368 -5.22 -17.85 -33.40
C THR A 368 -4.90 -16.43 -33.87
N SER A 369 -5.11 -15.44 -33.02
CA SER A 369 -4.77 -14.03 -33.28
C SER A 369 -3.27 -13.84 -33.52
N SER A 370 -2.43 -14.45 -32.69
CA SER A 370 -0.98 -14.43 -32.87
C SER A 370 -0.52 -15.03 -34.20
N LEU A 371 -1.12 -16.17 -34.58
CA LEU A 371 -0.82 -16.82 -35.87
C LEU A 371 -1.27 -15.96 -37.05
N THR A 372 -2.40 -15.27 -36.95
CA THR A 372 -2.89 -14.36 -38.00
C THR A 372 -1.93 -13.18 -38.16
N ASN A 373 -1.54 -12.53 -37.05
CA ASN A 373 -0.57 -11.43 -37.08
C ASN A 373 0.80 -11.84 -37.69
N MET A 374 1.27 -13.06 -37.36
CA MET A 374 2.49 -13.60 -37.92
C MET A 374 2.39 -13.86 -39.43
N LYS A 375 1.23 -14.27 -39.93
CA LYS A 375 0.99 -14.46 -41.37
C LYS A 375 0.95 -13.12 -42.09
N GLU A 376 0.25 -12.13 -41.55
CA GLU A 376 0.16 -10.78 -42.12
C GLU A 376 1.52 -10.08 -42.17
N SER A 377 2.33 -10.22 -41.11
CA SER A 377 3.70 -9.67 -41.09
C SER A 377 4.61 -10.28 -42.15
N ARG A 378 4.41 -11.55 -42.53
CA ARG A 378 5.18 -12.19 -43.59
C ARG A 378 4.77 -11.75 -44.99
N VAL A 379 3.53 -11.34 -45.20
CA VAL A 379 3.03 -10.84 -46.49
C VAL A 379 3.60 -9.45 -46.84
N HIS A 380 4.06 -8.68 -45.87
CA HIS A 380 4.69 -7.37 -46.09
C HIS A 380 6.19 -7.43 -46.37
N PHE A 381 6.79 -8.62 -46.43
CA PHE A 381 8.21 -8.84 -46.75
C PHE A 381 8.45 -9.57 -48.11
N ILE A 382 7.42 -9.68 -48.96
CA ILE A 382 7.50 -10.10 -50.35
C ILE A 382 7.00 -8.91 -51.20
#